data_9da0dd5eb5542717aae5085500b6821f
#
_entry.id   9da0dd5eb5542717aae5085500b6821f
#
_cell.length_a   1.000
_cell.length_b   1.000
_cell.length_c   1.000
_cell.angle_alpha   90.00
_cell.angle_beta   90.00
_cell.angle_gamma   90.00
#
_symmetry.space_group_name_H-M   'P 1'
#
loop_
_entity.id
_entity.type
_entity.pdbx_description
1 polymer ?
#
loop_
_entity_poly.entity_id
_entity_poly.type
_entity_poly.pdbx_seq_one_letter_code
_entity_poly.pdbx_strand_id
1 'polypeptide(L)'
;MPSIPDAHSDIERAWRQYAAEMDRAARAAAVAAVHEEREHRPPETMQPFRRRMALLHREIEQRHRTCARLHRRYALGLQKWSAGGARKTRPVFMATVAADLCVDSLALTLFDGRRQELLSAASDSRARAALELEASLGEGPAGDIADGAESVLVEGEGLADRWPRFGRAVAEYRIRSVVAVPLAAGRSRLGALCGYCEQPRPAAEIVRSAGTLADVLAHTVLLGGTRDPDGTPAGGIFDEAEYPSAVDLAAGIVAAQQRCTIDAALVLLRTHAASQGLALGQLARRVVRDGPPSTLVVDFPD
;
A
#
# COMPACT_ATOMS: atom_id res chain seq x y z
N MET A 1 -28.27 11.15 3.45
CA MET A 1 -27.71 9.94 2.82
C MET A 1 -26.26 10.22 2.51
N PRO A 2 -25.29 9.44 2.96
CA PRO A 2 -23.91 9.66 2.55
C PRO A 2 -23.86 9.47 1.03
N SER A 3 -23.32 10.47 0.33
CA SER A 3 -23.03 10.37 -1.10
C SER A 3 -22.16 9.13 -1.28
N ILE A 4 -22.63 8.19 -2.08
CA ILE A 4 -21.81 7.06 -2.55
C ILE A 4 -20.61 7.71 -3.22
N PRO A 5 -19.36 7.54 -2.72
CA PRO A 5 -18.19 8.02 -3.43
C PRO A 5 -18.32 7.50 -4.85
N ASP A 6 -18.07 8.34 -5.81
CA ASP A 6 -18.44 8.12 -7.20
C ASP A 6 -17.77 6.83 -7.72
N ALA A 7 -18.47 5.70 -7.55
CA ALA A 7 -17.98 4.37 -7.94
C ALA A 7 -17.59 4.35 -9.41
N HIS A 8 -18.21 5.20 -10.23
CA HIS A 8 -17.90 5.36 -11.64
C HIS A 8 -16.51 5.98 -11.84
N SER A 9 -16.21 7.05 -11.12
CA SER A 9 -14.89 7.72 -11.14
C SER A 9 -13.76 6.78 -10.73
N ASP A 10 -13.98 5.96 -9.70
CA ASP A 10 -12.97 4.99 -9.23
C ASP A 10 -12.73 3.87 -10.23
N ILE A 11 -13.79 3.36 -10.85
CA ILE A 11 -13.71 2.36 -11.93
C ILE A 11 -12.95 2.93 -13.12
N GLU A 12 -13.30 4.14 -13.56
CA GLU A 12 -12.58 4.81 -14.65
C GLU A 12 -11.12 5.04 -14.34
N ARG A 13 -10.81 5.45 -13.09
CA ARG A 13 -9.43 5.64 -12.65
C ARG A 13 -8.64 4.34 -12.69
N ALA A 14 -9.20 3.23 -12.20
CA ALA A 14 -8.56 1.93 -12.21
C ALA A 14 -8.29 1.43 -13.65
N TRP A 15 -9.22 1.67 -14.58
CA TRP A 15 -9.01 1.36 -15.99
C TRP A 15 -7.98 2.26 -16.67
N ARG A 16 -7.93 3.56 -16.35
CA ARG A 16 -6.86 4.46 -16.83
C ARG A 16 -5.49 4.01 -16.35
N GLN A 17 -5.38 3.58 -15.07
CA GLN A 17 -4.14 3.03 -14.53
C GLN A 17 -3.72 1.75 -15.27
N TYR A 18 -4.65 0.84 -15.50
CA TYR A 18 -4.39 -0.36 -16.32
C TYR A 18 -3.83 0.00 -17.70
N ALA A 19 -4.48 0.90 -18.43
CA ALA A 19 -4.05 1.32 -19.75
C ALA A 19 -2.65 1.96 -19.74
N ALA A 20 -2.41 2.86 -18.78
CA ALA A 20 -1.10 3.51 -18.62
C ALA A 20 0.03 2.50 -18.35
N GLU A 21 -0.22 1.47 -17.53
CA GLU A 21 0.75 0.42 -17.25
C GLU A 21 1.00 -0.47 -18.48
N MET A 22 -0.04 -0.79 -19.26
CA MET A 22 0.11 -1.54 -20.52
C MET A 22 0.94 -0.77 -21.54
N ASP A 23 0.75 0.55 -21.65
CA ASP A 23 1.55 1.41 -22.52
C ASP A 23 3.02 1.47 -22.10
N ARG A 24 3.28 1.52 -20.78
CA ARG A 24 4.66 1.47 -20.25
C ARG A 24 5.31 0.11 -20.55
N ALA A 25 4.56 -0.99 -20.37
CA ALA A 25 5.03 -2.32 -20.72
C ALA A 25 5.37 -2.44 -22.21
N ALA A 26 4.51 -1.91 -23.09
CA ALA A 26 4.75 -1.92 -24.54
C ALA A 26 6.02 -1.13 -24.92
N ARG A 27 6.24 0.03 -24.31
CA ARG A 27 7.48 0.80 -24.53
C ARG A 27 8.73 0.05 -24.07
N ALA A 28 8.68 -0.58 -22.89
CA ALA A 28 9.80 -1.37 -22.38
C ALA A 28 10.07 -2.59 -23.32
N ALA A 29 9.02 -3.29 -23.76
CA ALA A 29 9.13 -4.39 -24.71
C ALA A 29 9.80 -3.96 -26.03
N ALA A 30 9.41 -2.80 -26.56
CA ALA A 30 10.00 -2.26 -27.79
C ALA A 30 11.50 -1.97 -27.64
N VAL A 31 11.92 -1.40 -26.51
CA VAL A 31 13.36 -1.17 -26.25
C VAL A 31 14.11 -2.50 -26.10
N ALA A 32 13.54 -3.47 -25.37
CA ALA A 32 14.13 -4.81 -25.24
C ALA A 32 14.36 -5.45 -26.63
N ALA A 33 13.33 -5.43 -27.49
CA ALA A 33 13.40 -6.00 -28.84
C ALA A 33 14.49 -5.36 -29.71
N VAL A 34 14.67 -4.04 -29.62
CA VAL A 34 15.76 -3.33 -30.32
C VAL A 34 17.13 -3.83 -29.88
N HIS A 35 17.32 -4.05 -28.56
CA HIS A 35 18.60 -4.55 -28.05
C HIS A 35 18.82 -6.03 -28.38
N GLU A 36 17.78 -6.87 -28.35
CA GLU A 36 17.81 -8.27 -28.75
C GLU A 36 18.17 -8.41 -30.24
N GLU A 37 17.49 -7.65 -31.13
CA GLU A 37 17.78 -7.65 -32.57
C GLU A 37 19.22 -7.23 -32.87
N ARG A 38 19.79 -6.31 -32.10
CA ARG A 38 21.14 -5.80 -32.28
C ARG A 38 22.19 -6.60 -31.53
N GLU A 39 21.84 -7.62 -30.75
CA GLU A 39 22.77 -8.33 -29.86
C GLU A 39 24.01 -8.84 -30.63
N HIS A 40 23.84 -9.40 -31.81
CA HIS A 40 24.90 -9.97 -32.61
C HIS A 40 25.43 -9.04 -33.73
N ARG A 41 24.99 -7.77 -33.76
CA ARG A 41 25.52 -6.78 -34.74
C ARG A 41 26.85 -6.19 -34.29
N PRO A 42 27.79 -5.91 -35.21
CA PRO A 42 29.06 -5.21 -34.87
C PRO A 42 28.79 -3.85 -34.21
N PRO A 43 29.69 -3.36 -33.35
CA PRO A 43 30.89 -4.05 -32.86
C PRO A 43 30.56 -5.07 -31.77
N GLU A 44 31.30 -6.19 -31.73
CA GLU A 44 31.09 -7.27 -30.74
C GLU A 44 31.30 -6.81 -29.30
N THR A 45 32.12 -5.79 -29.06
CA THR A 45 32.34 -5.18 -27.75
C THR A 45 31.03 -4.64 -27.12
N MET A 46 30.03 -4.35 -27.94
CA MET A 46 28.70 -3.89 -27.47
C MET A 46 27.74 -5.03 -27.11
N GLN A 47 28.04 -6.28 -27.39
CA GLN A 47 27.17 -7.41 -27.12
C GLN A 47 26.80 -7.55 -25.64
N PRO A 48 27.74 -7.51 -24.67
CA PRO A 48 27.39 -7.59 -23.24
C PRO A 48 26.47 -6.46 -22.77
N PHE A 49 26.68 -5.25 -23.29
CA PHE A 49 25.82 -4.11 -23.00
C PHE A 49 24.41 -4.32 -23.55
N ARG A 50 24.29 -4.71 -24.84
CA ARG A 50 22.98 -4.93 -25.48
C ARG A 50 22.17 -6.01 -24.76
N ARG A 51 22.82 -7.13 -24.41
CA ARG A 51 22.20 -8.22 -23.65
C ARG A 51 21.72 -7.74 -22.28
N ARG A 52 22.53 -6.97 -21.56
CA ARG A 52 22.15 -6.40 -20.26
C ARG A 52 20.94 -5.46 -20.38
N MET A 53 20.93 -4.61 -21.40
CA MET A 53 19.83 -3.68 -21.64
C MET A 53 18.55 -4.42 -22.05
N ALA A 54 18.63 -5.45 -22.89
CA ALA A 54 17.49 -6.29 -23.21
C ALA A 54 16.87 -6.92 -21.95
N LEU A 55 17.69 -7.56 -21.11
CA LEU A 55 17.22 -8.16 -19.86
C LEU A 55 16.59 -7.13 -18.93
N LEU A 56 17.23 -5.98 -18.74
CA LEU A 56 16.68 -4.90 -17.90
C LEU A 56 15.30 -4.44 -18.39
N HIS A 57 15.15 -4.23 -19.69
CA HIS A 57 13.86 -3.80 -20.26
C HIS A 57 12.79 -4.89 -20.24
N ARG A 58 13.18 -6.18 -20.29
CA ARG A 58 12.24 -7.29 -20.05
C ARG A 58 11.74 -7.34 -18.61
N GLU A 59 12.61 -7.05 -17.64
CA GLU A 59 12.19 -6.92 -16.24
C GLU A 59 11.22 -5.75 -16.04
N ILE A 60 11.53 -4.58 -16.63
CA ILE A 60 10.65 -3.40 -16.60
C ILE A 60 9.29 -3.72 -17.24
N GLU A 61 9.29 -4.37 -18.40
CA GLU A 61 8.06 -4.84 -19.06
C GLU A 61 7.23 -5.73 -18.14
N GLN A 62 7.86 -6.71 -17.51
CA GLN A 62 7.18 -7.65 -16.62
C GLN A 62 6.60 -6.97 -15.38
N ARG A 63 7.31 -6.01 -14.78
CA ARG A 63 6.80 -5.20 -13.66
C ARG A 63 5.54 -4.45 -14.06
N HIS A 64 5.56 -3.74 -15.19
CA HIS A 64 4.39 -3.00 -15.68
C HIS A 64 3.22 -3.91 -16.03
N ARG A 65 3.46 -5.09 -16.63
CA ARG A 65 2.40 -6.08 -16.90
C ARG A 65 1.77 -6.60 -15.62
N THR A 66 2.57 -6.84 -14.58
CA THR A 66 2.07 -7.29 -13.28
C THR A 66 1.22 -6.20 -12.63
N CYS A 67 1.68 -4.94 -12.64
CA CYS A 67 0.92 -3.81 -12.14
C CYS A 67 -0.40 -3.63 -12.91
N ALA A 68 -0.37 -3.71 -14.24
CA ALA A 68 -1.57 -3.67 -15.08
C ALA A 68 -2.57 -4.77 -14.70
N ARG A 69 -2.10 -6.00 -14.46
CA ARG A 69 -2.95 -7.10 -14.01
C ARG A 69 -3.65 -6.79 -12.68
N LEU A 70 -2.97 -6.18 -11.73
CA LEU A 70 -3.55 -5.75 -10.45
C LEU A 70 -4.63 -4.69 -10.66
N HIS A 71 -4.36 -3.64 -11.43
CA HIS A 71 -5.34 -2.60 -11.72
C HIS A 71 -6.57 -3.13 -12.47
N ARG A 72 -6.38 -4.05 -13.43
CA ARG A 72 -7.50 -4.70 -14.12
C ARG A 72 -8.38 -5.50 -13.16
N ARG A 73 -7.77 -6.32 -12.28
CA ARG A 73 -8.51 -7.09 -11.27
C ARG A 73 -9.28 -6.18 -10.32
N TYR A 74 -8.66 -5.10 -9.89
CA TYR A 74 -9.28 -4.11 -9.02
C TYR A 74 -10.47 -3.44 -9.71
N ALA A 75 -10.31 -2.97 -10.96
CA ALA A 75 -11.38 -2.37 -11.75
C ALA A 75 -12.59 -3.33 -11.91
N LEU A 76 -12.32 -4.60 -12.25
CA LEU A 76 -13.37 -5.62 -12.36
C LEU A 76 -14.05 -5.87 -11.00
N GLY A 77 -13.32 -5.84 -9.90
CA GLY A 77 -13.85 -5.94 -8.54
C GLY A 77 -14.81 -4.80 -8.21
N LEU A 78 -14.42 -3.57 -8.51
CA LEU A 78 -15.24 -2.37 -8.36
C LEU A 78 -16.51 -2.42 -9.22
N GLN A 79 -16.40 -2.83 -10.49
CA GLN A 79 -17.56 -3.00 -11.38
C GLN A 79 -18.56 -4.02 -10.82
N LYS A 80 -18.06 -5.18 -10.38
CA LYS A 80 -18.90 -6.22 -9.78
C LYS A 80 -19.58 -5.75 -8.50
N TRP A 81 -18.89 -5.00 -7.66
CA TRP A 81 -19.43 -4.43 -6.44
C TRP A 81 -20.52 -3.39 -6.75
N SER A 82 -20.25 -2.48 -7.67
CA SER A 82 -21.21 -1.44 -8.10
C SER A 82 -22.48 -2.06 -8.68
N ALA A 83 -22.36 -3.07 -9.55
CA ALA A 83 -23.50 -3.79 -10.14
C ALA A 83 -24.30 -4.59 -9.11
N GLY A 84 -23.67 -5.03 -8.02
CA GLY A 84 -24.33 -5.79 -6.94
C GLY A 84 -25.14 -4.95 -5.94
N GLY A 85 -25.33 -3.65 -6.20
CA GLY A 85 -26.13 -2.75 -5.36
C GLY A 85 -25.46 -2.35 -4.04
N ALA A 86 -24.13 -2.38 -3.97
CA ALA A 86 -23.31 -1.89 -2.86
C ALA A 86 -23.64 -2.52 -1.47
N ARG A 87 -24.28 -3.69 -1.45
CA ARG A 87 -24.61 -4.42 -0.20
C ARG A 87 -23.39 -5.07 0.48
N LYS A 88 -22.27 -5.18 -0.23
CA LYS A 88 -20.99 -5.75 0.26
C LYS A 88 -20.00 -4.62 0.50
N THR A 89 -18.99 -4.90 1.32
CA THR A 89 -17.85 -3.98 1.52
C THR A 89 -17.20 -3.65 0.18
N ARG A 90 -16.91 -2.38 -0.04
CA ARG A 90 -16.20 -1.90 -1.24
C ARG A 90 -14.85 -2.60 -1.34
N PRO A 91 -14.46 -3.12 -2.52
CA PRO A 91 -13.13 -3.69 -2.70
C PRO A 91 -12.04 -2.65 -2.47
N VAL A 92 -10.98 -3.04 -1.78
CA VAL A 92 -9.77 -2.24 -1.62
C VAL A 92 -8.67 -2.76 -2.56
N PHE A 93 -7.76 -1.89 -2.99
CA PHE A 93 -6.67 -2.29 -3.89
C PHE A 93 -5.76 -3.33 -3.24
N MET A 94 -5.46 -3.18 -1.94
CA MET A 94 -4.64 -4.13 -1.18
C MET A 94 -5.26 -5.54 -1.12
N ALA A 95 -6.59 -5.68 -1.15
CA ALA A 95 -7.23 -7.00 -1.25
C ALA A 95 -6.94 -7.69 -2.59
N THR A 96 -6.81 -6.91 -3.67
CA THR A 96 -6.39 -7.43 -4.98
C THR A 96 -4.93 -7.91 -4.96
N VAL A 97 -4.07 -7.18 -4.25
CA VAL A 97 -2.66 -7.54 -4.05
C VAL A 97 -2.54 -8.81 -3.21
N ALA A 98 -3.31 -8.93 -2.11
CA ALA A 98 -3.37 -10.13 -1.28
C ALA A 98 -3.79 -11.37 -2.08
N ALA A 99 -4.83 -11.23 -2.91
CA ALA A 99 -5.31 -12.30 -3.78
C ALA A 99 -4.28 -12.71 -4.85
N ASP A 100 -3.47 -11.79 -5.38
CA ASP A 100 -2.41 -12.11 -6.33
C ASP A 100 -1.24 -12.85 -5.67
N LEU A 101 -0.93 -12.54 -4.42
CA LEU A 101 0.07 -13.23 -3.60
C LEU A 101 -0.46 -14.54 -2.99
N CYS A 102 -1.75 -14.79 -3.08
CA CYS A 102 -2.43 -15.92 -2.46
C CYS A 102 -2.25 -15.97 -0.93
N VAL A 103 -2.25 -14.82 -0.25
CA VAL A 103 -2.31 -14.71 1.21
C VAL A 103 -3.71 -14.35 1.66
N ASP A 104 -4.05 -14.67 2.91
CA ASP A 104 -5.40 -14.41 3.44
C ASP A 104 -5.60 -12.93 3.73
N SER A 105 -4.56 -12.25 4.21
CA SER A 105 -4.56 -10.81 4.49
C SER A 105 -3.20 -10.20 4.19
N LEU A 106 -3.15 -8.92 3.84
CA LEU A 106 -1.92 -8.23 3.45
C LEU A 106 -1.91 -6.80 3.99
N ALA A 107 -0.77 -6.40 4.53
CA ALA A 107 -0.51 -5.02 4.91
C ALA A 107 0.72 -4.47 4.18
N LEU A 108 0.70 -3.17 3.96
CA LEU A 108 1.83 -2.40 3.47
C LEU A 108 2.08 -1.26 4.45
N THR A 109 3.33 -1.07 4.86
CA THR A 109 3.76 0.06 5.68
C THR A 109 4.88 0.78 4.96
N LEU A 110 4.79 2.09 4.81
CA LEU A 110 5.88 2.94 4.36
C LEU A 110 6.54 3.62 5.54
N PHE A 111 7.86 3.80 5.44
CA PHE A 111 8.68 4.42 6.46
C PHE A 111 9.18 5.79 6.00
N ASP A 112 9.35 6.70 6.95
CA ASP A 112 10.09 7.94 6.75
C ASP A 112 11.61 7.73 6.85
N GLY A 113 12.40 8.80 6.71
CA GLY A 113 13.86 8.75 6.82
C GLY A 113 14.36 8.38 8.23
N ARG A 114 13.48 8.35 9.23
CA ARG A 114 13.77 7.92 10.62
C ARG A 114 13.25 6.53 10.92
N ARG A 115 12.77 5.81 9.91
CA ARG A 115 12.14 4.49 10.02
C ARG A 115 10.82 4.48 10.81
N GLN A 116 10.18 5.65 10.96
CA GLN A 116 8.85 5.74 11.54
C GLN A 116 7.81 5.48 10.46
N GLU A 117 6.66 4.94 10.87
CA GLU A 117 5.54 4.74 9.96
C GLU A 117 5.05 6.07 9.40
N LEU A 118 5.10 6.19 8.07
CA LEU A 118 4.58 7.34 7.33
C LEU A 118 3.12 7.12 6.92
N LEU A 119 2.84 5.95 6.41
CA LEU A 119 1.50 5.49 6.06
C LEU A 119 1.43 3.97 6.10
N SER A 120 0.22 3.45 6.29
CA SER A 120 -0.08 2.03 6.14
C SER A 120 -1.35 1.81 5.32
N ALA A 121 -1.43 0.65 4.70
CA ALA A 121 -2.60 0.20 3.96
C ALA A 121 -2.85 -1.28 4.22
N ALA A 122 -4.11 -1.66 4.42
CA ALA A 122 -4.52 -3.01 4.75
C ALA A 122 -5.50 -3.57 3.73
N SER A 123 -5.45 -4.88 3.47
CA SER A 123 -6.37 -5.57 2.57
C SER A 123 -7.75 -5.80 3.20
N ASP A 124 -7.80 -5.88 4.52
CA ASP A 124 -9.00 -6.20 5.30
C ASP A 124 -8.82 -5.85 6.79
N SER A 125 -9.82 -6.15 7.60
CA SER A 125 -9.82 -5.90 9.03
C SER A 125 -8.77 -6.71 9.80
N ARG A 126 -8.39 -7.89 9.32
CA ARG A 126 -7.35 -8.72 9.94
C ARG A 126 -5.96 -8.10 9.77
N ALA A 127 -5.63 -7.68 8.55
CA ALA A 127 -4.39 -6.97 8.28
C ALA A 127 -4.32 -5.64 9.06
N ARG A 128 -5.45 -4.92 9.18
CA ARG A 128 -5.55 -3.70 9.99
C ARG A 128 -5.27 -3.98 11.47
N ALA A 129 -5.90 -5.00 12.04
CA ALA A 129 -5.65 -5.39 13.41
C ALA A 129 -4.18 -5.76 13.66
N ALA A 130 -3.54 -6.44 12.71
CA ALA A 130 -2.12 -6.75 12.80
C ALA A 130 -1.24 -5.48 12.82
N LEU A 131 -1.54 -4.48 11.97
CA LEU A 131 -0.85 -3.18 11.98
C LEU A 131 -1.03 -2.44 13.30
N GLU A 132 -2.25 -2.37 13.84
CA GLU A 132 -2.55 -1.73 15.12
C GLU A 132 -1.83 -2.42 16.28
N LEU A 133 -1.78 -3.75 16.29
CA LEU A 133 -1.04 -4.51 17.28
C LEU A 133 0.46 -4.24 17.18
N GLU A 134 1.04 -4.26 15.99
CA GLU A 134 2.46 -3.95 15.78
C GLU A 134 2.80 -2.56 16.29
N ALA A 135 2.01 -1.55 15.92
CA ALA A 135 2.20 -0.17 16.38
C ALA A 135 2.08 -0.02 17.90
N SER A 136 1.10 -0.70 18.54
CA SER A 136 0.88 -0.61 19.98
C SER A 136 1.89 -1.38 20.81
N LEU A 137 2.39 -2.50 20.30
CA LEU A 137 3.31 -3.38 21.00
C LEU A 137 4.79 -3.05 20.72
N GLY A 138 5.09 -2.35 19.63
CA GLY A 138 6.43 -1.99 19.19
C GLY A 138 7.27 -3.19 18.77
N GLU A 139 6.65 -4.27 18.37
CA GLU A 139 7.30 -5.46 17.83
C GLU A 139 6.42 -6.10 16.76
N GLY A 140 7.02 -6.58 15.68
CA GLY A 140 6.32 -7.20 14.57
C GLY A 140 7.13 -7.23 13.27
N PRO A 141 6.51 -7.74 12.19
CA PRO A 141 7.22 -8.02 10.95
C PRO A 141 7.71 -6.77 10.21
N ALA A 142 6.96 -5.66 10.23
CA ALA A 142 7.37 -4.43 9.56
C ALA A 142 8.54 -3.77 10.28
N GLY A 143 8.56 -3.83 11.62
CA GLY A 143 9.68 -3.40 12.46
C GLY A 143 10.97 -4.13 12.11
N ASP A 144 10.92 -5.47 12.02
CA ASP A 144 12.09 -6.26 11.63
C ASP A 144 12.63 -5.89 10.24
N ILE A 145 11.73 -5.62 9.28
CA ILE A 145 12.13 -5.12 7.95
C ILE A 145 12.73 -3.74 8.06
N ALA A 146 12.17 -2.84 8.86
CA ALA A 146 12.74 -1.50 9.09
C ALA A 146 14.15 -1.59 9.69
N ASP A 147 14.38 -2.55 10.59
CA ASP A 147 15.67 -2.79 11.25
C ASP A 147 16.70 -3.50 10.39
N GLY A 148 16.32 -3.95 9.21
CA GLY A 148 17.28 -4.44 8.22
C GLY A 148 17.11 -5.89 7.79
N ALA A 149 16.09 -6.62 8.25
CA ALA A 149 15.84 -7.97 7.75
C ALA A 149 15.61 -7.97 6.24
N GLU A 150 16.22 -8.91 5.52
CA GLU A 150 16.05 -9.07 4.06
C GLU A 150 14.68 -9.71 3.73
N SER A 151 14.21 -10.56 4.59
CA SER A 151 12.87 -11.13 4.57
C SER A 151 12.59 -11.77 5.93
N VAL A 152 11.31 -11.93 6.22
CA VAL A 152 10.84 -12.62 7.42
C VAL A 152 9.84 -13.67 6.99
N LEU A 153 9.98 -14.90 7.49
CA LEU A 153 8.95 -15.92 7.42
C LEU A 153 8.93 -16.62 8.77
N VAL A 154 7.78 -16.56 9.43
CA VAL A 154 7.60 -17.15 10.77
C VAL A 154 6.24 -17.83 10.80
N GLU A 155 6.21 -19.04 11.39
CA GLU A 155 5.03 -19.89 11.40
C GLU A 155 4.79 -20.50 12.79
N GLY A 156 3.52 -20.72 13.12
CA GLY A 156 3.11 -21.44 14.32
C GLY A 156 3.61 -20.81 15.62
N GLU A 157 4.25 -21.61 16.46
CA GLU A 157 4.80 -21.17 17.75
C GLU A 157 5.96 -20.19 17.59
N GLY A 158 6.69 -20.24 16.49
CA GLY A 158 7.77 -19.30 16.17
C GLY A 158 7.33 -17.85 16.13
N LEU A 159 6.04 -17.56 15.95
CA LEU A 159 5.50 -16.20 16.06
C LEU A 159 5.68 -15.64 17.47
N ALA A 160 5.36 -16.43 18.50
CA ALA A 160 5.52 -16.03 19.90
C ALA A 160 6.98 -16.07 20.36
N ASP A 161 7.82 -16.92 19.77
CA ASP A 161 9.25 -16.94 20.04
C ASP A 161 9.95 -15.70 19.50
N ARG A 162 9.57 -15.27 18.29
CA ARG A 162 10.17 -14.09 17.64
C ARG A 162 9.61 -12.78 18.17
N TRP A 163 8.29 -12.69 18.36
CA TRP A 163 7.56 -11.53 18.85
C TRP A 163 6.65 -11.95 20.00
N PRO A 164 7.14 -11.94 21.25
CA PRO A 164 6.43 -12.54 22.39
C PRO A 164 5.05 -11.96 22.69
N ARG A 165 4.84 -10.66 22.42
CA ARG A 165 3.55 -10.01 22.61
C ARG A 165 2.71 -10.05 21.34
N PHE A 166 3.28 -9.60 20.21
CA PHE A 166 2.61 -9.58 18.92
C PHE A 166 2.18 -10.99 18.48
N GLY A 167 3.09 -11.99 18.55
CA GLY A 167 2.81 -13.36 18.10
C GLY A 167 1.65 -14.01 18.85
N ARG A 168 1.51 -13.71 20.16
CA ARG A 168 0.37 -14.19 20.95
C ARG A 168 -0.92 -13.44 20.59
N ALA A 169 -0.85 -12.12 20.43
CA ALA A 169 -2.02 -11.29 20.13
C ALA A 169 -2.62 -11.58 18.74
N VAL A 170 -1.80 -11.79 17.71
CA VAL A 170 -2.29 -12.07 16.36
C VAL A 170 -2.95 -13.43 16.21
N ALA A 171 -2.72 -14.35 17.16
CA ALA A 171 -3.38 -15.65 17.18
C ALA A 171 -4.92 -15.53 17.33
N GLU A 172 -5.41 -14.49 18.00
CA GLU A 172 -6.83 -14.18 18.15
C GLU A 172 -7.48 -13.85 16.80
N TYR A 173 -6.70 -13.32 15.86
CA TYR A 173 -7.12 -13.02 14.49
C TYR A 173 -6.87 -14.18 13.52
N ARG A 174 -6.57 -15.39 14.04
CA ARG A 174 -6.29 -16.60 13.26
C ARG A 174 -5.08 -16.45 12.33
N ILE A 175 -4.12 -15.59 12.67
CA ILE A 175 -2.85 -15.48 11.97
C ILE A 175 -1.91 -16.55 12.53
N ARG A 176 -1.50 -17.46 11.66
CA ARG A 176 -0.62 -18.60 12.00
C ARG A 176 0.68 -18.61 11.22
N SER A 177 0.79 -17.79 10.20
CA SER A 177 2.00 -17.60 9.41
C SER A 177 2.11 -16.15 8.95
N VAL A 178 3.31 -15.62 9.02
CA VAL A 178 3.65 -14.25 8.61
C VAL A 178 4.82 -14.30 7.64
N VAL A 179 4.65 -13.65 6.50
CA VAL A 179 5.74 -13.35 5.55
C VAL A 179 5.91 -11.86 5.45
N ALA A 180 7.12 -11.34 5.57
CA ALA A 180 7.39 -9.93 5.32
C ALA A 180 8.61 -9.76 4.42
N VAL A 181 8.52 -8.78 3.52
CA VAL A 181 9.60 -8.43 2.59
C VAL A 181 9.72 -6.92 2.48
N PRO A 182 10.93 -6.38 2.22
CA PRO A 182 11.10 -4.94 2.04
C PRO A 182 10.47 -4.45 0.73
N LEU A 183 9.85 -3.29 0.80
CA LEU A 183 9.61 -2.44 -0.35
C LEU A 183 10.87 -1.62 -0.56
N ALA A 184 11.61 -1.85 -1.65
CA ALA A 184 12.90 -1.23 -1.85
C ALA A 184 13.04 -0.62 -3.26
N ALA A 185 13.80 0.46 -3.34
CA ALA A 185 14.24 1.06 -4.60
C ALA A 185 15.77 1.22 -4.56
N GLY A 186 16.47 0.36 -5.25
CA GLY A 186 17.92 0.26 -5.15
C GLY A 186 18.35 -0.10 -3.72
N ARG A 187 19.09 0.82 -3.06
CA ARG A 187 19.52 0.63 -1.66
C ARG A 187 18.58 1.23 -0.62
N SER A 188 17.56 1.96 -1.05
CA SER A 188 16.63 2.63 -0.16
C SER A 188 15.47 1.70 0.18
N ARG A 189 15.27 1.44 1.47
CA ARG A 189 14.09 0.76 1.98
C ARG A 189 12.98 1.78 2.15
N LEU A 190 11.91 1.62 1.39
CA LEU A 190 10.75 2.50 1.40
C LEU A 190 9.70 2.04 2.43
N GLY A 191 9.69 0.75 2.75
CA GLY A 191 8.66 0.18 3.60
C GLY A 191 8.75 -1.34 3.71
N ALA A 192 7.66 -1.95 4.18
CA ALA A 192 7.47 -3.38 4.29
C ALA A 192 6.14 -3.82 3.66
N LEU A 193 6.13 -5.00 3.06
CA LEU A 193 4.95 -5.71 2.62
C LEU A 193 4.81 -6.97 3.48
N CYS A 194 3.73 -7.07 4.27
CA CYS A 194 3.50 -8.12 5.24
C CYS A 194 2.26 -8.93 4.89
N GLY A 195 2.43 -10.20 4.59
CA GLY A 195 1.36 -11.17 4.34
C GLY A 195 1.07 -12.01 5.57
N TYR A 196 -0.21 -12.23 5.83
CA TYR A 196 -0.73 -13.00 6.97
C TYR A 196 -1.56 -14.17 6.47
N CYS A 197 -1.32 -15.37 6.99
CA CYS A 197 -2.02 -16.58 6.60
C CYS A 197 -2.55 -17.35 7.80
N GLU A 198 -3.70 -18.01 7.62
CA GLU A 198 -4.26 -18.95 8.60
C GLU A 198 -3.50 -20.28 8.61
N GLN A 199 -2.83 -20.61 7.52
CA GLN A 199 -2.07 -21.84 7.37
C GLN A 199 -0.67 -21.54 6.82
N PRO A 200 0.35 -22.34 7.20
CA PRO A 200 1.67 -22.26 6.62
C PRO A 200 1.66 -22.43 5.10
N ARG A 201 2.58 -21.77 4.42
CA ARG A 201 2.77 -21.84 2.97
C ARG A 201 4.20 -22.29 2.64
N PRO A 202 4.46 -22.88 1.46
CA PRO A 202 5.81 -23.24 1.06
C PRO A 202 6.79 -22.05 1.14
N ALA A 203 7.73 -22.12 2.05
CA ALA A 203 8.58 -21.01 2.47
C ALA A 203 9.28 -20.28 1.32
N ALA A 204 9.96 -21.02 0.44
CA ALA A 204 10.74 -20.43 -0.64
C ALA A 204 9.86 -19.77 -1.74
N GLU A 205 8.67 -20.29 -1.95
CA GLU A 205 7.76 -19.80 -2.98
C GLU A 205 7.10 -18.50 -2.55
N ILE A 206 6.56 -18.45 -1.32
CA ILE A 206 5.85 -17.26 -0.85
C ILE A 206 6.80 -16.07 -0.66
N VAL A 207 8.00 -16.27 -0.13
CA VAL A 207 8.99 -15.19 0.03
C VAL A 207 9.41 -14.64 -1.33
N ARG A 208 9.65 -15.52 -2.32
CA ARG A 208 10.00 -15.10 -3.69
C ARG A 208 8.87 -14.31 -4.35
N SER A 209 7.64 -14.81 -4.24
CA SER A 209 6.46 -14.16 -4.82
C SER A 209 6.19 -12.81 -4.15
N ALA A 210 6.30 -12.74 -2.82
CA ALA A 210 6.17 -11.50 -2.06
C ALA A 210 7.24 -10.47 -2.45
N GLY A 211 8.51 -10.91 -2.58
CA GLY A 211 9.62 -10.05 -3.01
C GLY A 211 9.40 -9.48 -4.42
N THR A 212 8.97 -10.33 -5.38
CA THR A 212 8.63 -9.88 -6.74
C THR A 212 7.50 -8.87 -6.73
N LEU A 213 6.47 -9.09 -5.94
CA LEU A 213 5.34 -8.19 -5.84
C LEU A 213 5.70 -6.88 -5.14
N ALA A 214 6.51 -6.94 -4.09
CA ALA A 214 7.05 -5.76 -3.40
C ALA A 214 7.88 -4.88 -4.35
N ASP A 215 8.71 -5.48 -5.21
CA ASP A 215 9.48 -4.78 -6.24
C ASP A 215 8.55 -4.09 -7.27
N VAL A 216 7.50 -4.77 -7.74
CA VAL A 216 6.48 -4.18 -8.61
C VAL A 216 5.81 -2.98 -7.94
N LEU A 217 5.34 -3.12 -6.70
CA LEU A 217 4.68 -2.06 -5.96
C LEU A 217 5.61 -0.86 -5.72
N ALA A 218 6.86 -1.11 -5.32
CA ALA A 218 7.84 -0.06 -5.10
C ALA A 218 8.10 0.77 -6.36
N HIS A 219 8.31 0.13 -7.51
CA HIS A 219 8.70 0.81 -8.73
C HIS A 219 7.52 1.40 -9.52
N THR A 220 6.36 0.76 -9.51
CA THR A 220 5.24 1.18 -10.34
C THR A 220 4.22 2.04 -9.58
N VAL A 221 3.92 1.69 -8.33
CA VAL A 221 2.91 2.40 -7.53
C VAL A 221 3.54 3.52 -6.73
N LEU A 222 4.62 3.25 -5.98
CA LEU A 222 5.21 4.24 -5.10
C LEU A 222 6.05 5.29 -5.84
N LEU A 223 6.84 4.88 -6.81
CA LEU A 223 7.74 5.78 -7.55
C LEU A 223 7.15 6.27 -8.87
N GLY A 224 6.35 5.44 -9.54
CA GLY A 224 5.75 5.73 -10.86
C GLY A 224 4.26 6.08 -10.81
N GLY A 225 3.64 6.15 -9.62
CA GLY A 225 2.22 6.39 -9.44
C GLY A 225 1.76 7.77 -9.90
N THR A 226 0.44 7.90 -10.11
CA THR A 226 -0.18 9.20 -10.40
C THR A 226 -0.12 10.10 -9.19
N ARG A 227 -0.12 11.39 -9.44
CA ARG A 227 -0.22 12.43 -8.41
C ARG A 227 -1.42 13.32 -8.72
N ASP A 228 -2.07 13.79 -7.67
CA ASP A 228 -3.06 14.83 -7.76
C ASP A 228 -2.42 16.16 -8.19
N PRO A 229 -3.19 17.16 -8.63
CA PRO A 229 -2.65 18.47 -9.03
C PRO A 229 -1.79 19.16 -7.97
N ASP A 230 -1.98 18.81 -6.71
CA ASP A 230 -1.21 19.31 -5.56
C ASP A 230 0.09 18.53 -5.30
N GLY A 231 0.43 17.56 -6.17
CA GLY A 231 1.62 16.71 -6.03
C GLY A 231 1.46 15.51 -5.08
N THR A 232 0.30 15.35 -4.46
CA THR A 232 0.01 14.23 -3.55
C THR A 232 -0.10 12.92 -4.33
N PRO A 233 0.51 11.82 -3.85
CA PRO A 233 0.28 10.51 -4.44
C PRO A 233 -1.21 10.14 -4.40
N ALA A 234 -1.74 9.68 -5.53
CA ALA A 234 -3.15 9.37 -5.71
C ALA A 234 -3.37 8.00 -6.33
N GLY A 235 -4.52 7.41 -6.05
CA GLY A 235 -4.98 6.13 -6.61
C GLY A 235 -4.43 4.89 -5.89
N GLY A 236 -5.14 3.77 -6.04
CA GLY A 236 -4.73 2.48 -5.52
C GLY A 236 -4.49 2.47 -4.01
N ILE A 237 -3.26 2.24 -3.59
CA ILE A 237 -2.86 2.16 -2.18
C ILE A 237 -3.12 3.48 -1.43
N PHE A 238 -2.89 4.62 -2.07
CA PHE A 238 -2.93 5.92 -1.41
C PHE A 238 -4.35 6.41 -1.10
N ASP A 239 -5.36 5.96 -1.85
CA ASP A 239 -6.75 6.34 -1.64
C ASP A 239 -7.32 5.76 -0.33
N GLU A 240 -6.75 4.65 0.12
CA GLU A 240 -7.22 3.86 1.26
C GLU A 240 -6.17 3.78 2.39
N ALA A 241 -5.03 4.45 2.21
CA ALA A 241 -3.96 4.45 3.20
C ALA A 241 -4.33 5.27 4.43
N GLU A 242 -3.89 4.79 5.57
CA GLU A 242 -3.89 5.53 6.83
C GLU A 242 -2.58 6.29 6.98
N TYR A 243 -2.66 7.44 7.61
CA TYR A 243 -1.53 8.34 7.83
C TYR A 243 -1.47 8.71 9.33
N PRO A 244 -0.97 7.84 10.20
CA PRO A 244 -1.01 8.04 11.65
C PRO A 244 -0.40 9.38 12.07
N SER A 245 0.80 9.68 11.59
CA SER A 245 1.48 10.94 11.89
C SER A 245 0.70 12.19 11.46
N ALA A 246 -0.02 12.12 10.33
CA ALA A 246 -0.85 13.22 9.87
C ALA A 246 -2.11 13.36 10.75
N VAL A 247 -2.67 12.25 11.22
CA VAL A 247 -3.83 12.25 12.12
C VAL A 247 -3.46 12.87 13.47
N ASP A 248 -2.33 12.50 14.04
CA ASP A 248 -1.85 13.05 15.31
C ASP A 248 -1.56 14.55 15.20
N LEU A 249 -0.89 14.95 14.11
CA LEU A 249 -0.60 16.37 13.86
C LEU A 249 -1.87 17.17 13.62
N ALA A 250 -2.83 16.67 12.85
CA ALA A 250 -4.12 17.30 12.65
C ALA A 250 -4.92 17.41 13.93
N ALA A 251 -4.89 16.37 14.78
CA ALA A 251 -5.51 16.41 16.10
C ALA A 251 -4.90 17.49 16.99
N GLY A 252 -3.57 17.64 16.97
CA GLY A 252 -2.88 18.71 17.67
C GLY A 252 -3.28 20.10 17.17
N ILE A 253 -3.36 20.30 15.85
CA ILE A 253 -3.79 21.58 15.26
C ILE A 253 -5.24 21.91 15.66
N VAL A 254 -6.16 20.94 15.52
CA VAL A 254 -7.57 21.12 15.90
C VAL A 254 -7.72 21.36 17.38
N ALA A 255 -7.03 20.61 18.24
CA ALA A 255 -7.05 20.79 19.69
C ALA A 255 -6.61 22.19 20.10
N ALA A 256 -5.53 22.70 19.49
CA ALA A 256 -5.03 24.05 19.75
C ALA A 256 -6.02 25.14 19.31
N GLN A 257 -6.64 25.00 18.15
CA GLN A 257 -7.59 25.99 17.60
C GLN A 257 -8.94 25.98 18.31
N GLN A 258 -9.45 24.77 18.63
CA GLN A 258 -10.74 24.58 19.29
C GLN A 258 -10.64 24.63 20.83
N ARG A 259 -9.44 24.81 21.38
CA ARG A 259 -9.16 24.78 22.83
C ARG A 259 -9.74 23.53 23.51
N CYS A 260 -9.64 22.39 22.87
CA CYS A 260 -10.14 21.11 23.38
C CYS A 260 -9.00 20.10 23.58
N THR A 261 -9.31 18.93 24.14
CA THR A 261 -8.34 17.85 24.31
C THR A 261 -8.04 17.17 22.97
N ILE A 262 -6.89 16.48 22.88
CA ILE A 262 -6.52 15.69 21.68
C ILE A 262 -7.61 14.66 21.36
N ASP A 263 -8.17 13.99 22.37
CA ASP A 263 -9.25 13.01 22.18
C ASP A 263 -10.51 13.64 21.60
N ALA A 264 -10.91 14.82 22.08
CA ALA A 264 -12.03 15.57 21.54
C ALA A 264 -11.77 15.99 20.08
N ALA A 265 -10.55 16.45 19.76
CA ALA A 265 -10.14 16.81 18.41
C ALA A 265 -10.19 15.59 17.46
N LEU A 266 -9.77 14.40 17.91
CA LEU A 266 -9.88 13.15 17.13
C LEU A 266 -11.34 12.78 16.85
N VAL A 267 -12.25 12.95 17.81
CA VAL A 267 -13.68 12.74 17.61
C VAL A 267 -14.22 13.71 16.56
N LEU A 268 -13.88 14.98 16.63
CA LEU A 268 -14.29 15.99 15.65
C LEU A 268 -13.78 15.65 14.24
N LEU A 269 -12.51 15.28 14.12
CA LEU A 269 -11.93 14.86 12.83
C LEU A 269 -12.63 13.64 12.25
N ARG A 270 -12.91 12.61 13.06
CA ARG A 270 -13.60 11.39 12.63
C ARG A 270 -15.03 11.70 12.16
N THR A 271 -15.76 12.49 12.95
CA THR A 271 -17.14 12.88 12.62
C THR A 271 -17.20 13.68 11.32
N HIS A 272 -16.28 14.62 11.14
CA HIS A 272 -16.21 15.44 9.94
C HIS A 272 -15.78 14.63 8.71
N ALA A 273 -14.80 13.74 8.84
CA ALA A 273 -14.40 12.82 7.78
C ALA A 273 -15.59 11.95 7.33
N ALA A 274 -16.31 11.38 8.29
CA ALA A 274 -17.50 10.56 8.02
C ALA A 274 -18.62 11.36 7.32
N SER A 275 -18.89 12.61 7.74
CA SER A 275 -19.91 13.46 7.12
C SER A 275 -19.59 13.83 5.67
N GLN A 276 -18.31 13.90 5.32
CA GLN A 276 -17.84 14.20 3.97
C GLN A 276 -17.53 12.95 3.12
N GLY A 277 -17.69 11.76 3.67
CA GLY A 277 -17.35 10.51 2.99
C GLY A 277 -15.86 10.35 2.70
N LEU A 278 -15.00 11.01 3.50
CA LEU A 278 -13.54 10.95 3.39
C LEU A 278 -12.94 9.95 4.38
N ALA A 279 -11.82 9.34 4.01
CA ALA A 279 -10.99 8.66 4.99
C ALA A 279 -10.38 9.66 5.97
N LEU A 280 -10.26 9.29 7.26
CA LEU A 280 -9.70 10.15 8.30
C LEU A 280 -8.31 10.69 7.92
N GLY A 281 -7.43 9.82 7.40
CA GLY A 281 -6.08 10.21 6.96
C GLY A 281 -6.09 11.23 5.81
N GLN A 282 -7.05 11.18 4.91
CA GLN A 282 -7.20 12.19 3.84
C GLN A 282 -7.59 13.56 4.39
N LEU A 283 -8.56 13.59 5.32
CA LEU A 283 -8.93 14.82 6.00
C LEU A 283 -7.76 15.37 6.82
N ALA A 284 -7.09 14.52 7.59
CA ALA A 284 -5.95 14.90 8.40
C ALA A 284 -4.83 15.56 7.58
N ARG A 285 -4.49 14.99 6.43
CA ARG A 285 -3.50 15.59 5.50
C ARG A 285 -3.94 16.96 4.99
N ARG A 286 -5.24 17.15 4.70
CA ARG A 286 -5.77 18.48 4.34
C ARG A 286 -5.63 19.46 5.48
N VAL A 287 -6.01 19.07 6.69
CA VAL A 287 -5.87 19.92 7.90
C VAL A 287 -4.42 20.31 8.14
N VAL A 288 -3.48 19.37 8.00
CA VAL A 288 -2.05 19.67 8.17
C VAL A 288 -1.52 20.65 7.13
N ARG A 289 -1.99 20.54 5.89
CA ARG A 289 -1.53 21.37 4.78
C ARG A 289 -2.21 22.75 4.75
N ASP A 290 -3.53 22.77 4.86
CA ASP A 290 -4.37 23.93 4.55
C ASP A 290 -4.99 24.57 5.80
N GLY A 291 -4.82 23.94 6.97
CA GLY A 291 -5.55 24.24 8.21
C GLY A 291 -6.94 23.59 8.25
N PRO A 292 -7.59 23.55 9.43
CA PRO A 292 -8.91 22.96 9.56
C PRO A 292 -9.96 23.81 8.83
N PRO A 293 -10.89 23.14 8.13
CA PRO A 293 -11.98 23.85 7.46
C PRO A 293 -12.88 24.56 8.48
N SER A 294 -13.45 25.70 8.10
CA SER A 294 -14.33 26.52 8.97
C SER A 294 -15.53 25.73 9.52
N THR A 295 -15.92 24.64 8.86
CA THR A 295 -16.99 23.73 9.28
C THR A 295 -16.59 22.77 10.42
N LEU A 296 -15.31 22.72 10.77
CA LEU A 296 -14.78 21.99 11.94
C LEU A 296 -14.85 22.84 13.23
N VAL A 297 -15.24 24.11 13.11
CA VAL A 297 -15.42 25.00 14.28
C VAL A 297 -16.70 24.61 14.97
N VAL A 298 -16.59 24.03 16.17
CA VAL A 298 -17.71 23.83 17.07
C VAL A 298 -17.57 24.92 18.13
N ASP A 299 -18.52 25.86 18.16
CA ASP A 299 -18.68 26.76 19.30
C ASP A 299 -19.05 25.88 20.50
N PHE A 300 -18.10 25.59 21.38
CA PHE A 300 -18.40 25.07 22.71
C PHE A 300 -18.91 26.25 23.53
N PRO A 301 -20.13 26.21 24.07
CA PRO A 301 -20.56 27.23 25.04
C PRO A 301 -19.65 27.12 26.28
N ASP A 302 -19.19 28.30 26.74
CA ASP A 302 -18.42 28.48 27.98
C ASP A 302 -19.09 27.87 29.22
#